data_0d5bb105a20d87ad20c5b84db5ade0cd
#
_entry.id   0d5bb105a20d87ad20c5b84db5ade0cd
#
_cell.length_a   1.000
_cell.length_b   1.000
_cell.length_c   1.000
_cell.angle_alpha   90.00
_cell.angle_beta   90.00
_cell.angle_gamma   90.00
#
_symmetry.space_group_name_H-M   'P 1'
#
loop_
_entity.id
_entity.type
_entity.pdbx_description
1 polymer ?
#
loop_
_entity_poly.entity_id
_entity_poly.type
_entity_poly.pdbx_seq_one_letter_code
_entity_poly.pdbx_strand_id
1 'polypeptide(L)'
;MLFDYVMDLIGATNSDRWTHVVGFMFLAAFLTFIFAGAISSIIGLSTTFIINKLKKGKIDSVSCYIKISLFLFPIIFILSFFTSNGKVEDSVWETTPGSETVLVPNDKKIKLSIIELKDDKIVVQFGDSETDKKEYYLDPDSKVEKTETVEEPSVTSAVVSEKKSVQYYRGKGYYTPAKPREFLKIDGKIKLKDSEKILNNN
;
A
#
# COMPACT_ATOMS: atom_id res chain seq x y z
N MET A 1 -10.56 -5.26 15.10
CA MET A 1 -11.41 -6.48 15.08
C MET A 1 -12.83 -6.22 14.55
N LEU A 2 -13.72 -5.50 15.31
CA LEU A 2 -15.11 -5.30 14.83
C LEU A 2 -15.14 -4.52 13.50
N PHE A 3 -14.40 -3.42 13.41
CA PHE A 3 -14.30 -2.62 12.19
C PHE A 3 -13.76 -3.45 11.01
N ASP A 4 -12.75 -4.26 11.24
CA ASP A 4 -12.17 -5.15 10.20
C ASP A 4 -13.16 -6.21 9.73
N TYR A 5 -13.93 -6.80 10.68
CA TYR A 5 -14.98 -7.75 10.35
C TYR A 5 -16.04 -7.12 9.47
N VAL A 6 -16.45 -5.88 9.79
CA VAL A 6 -17.42 -5.13 8.99
C VAL A 6 -16.87 -4.83 7.59
N MET A 7 -15.57 -4.44 7.49
CA MET A 7 -14.91 -4.21 6.19
C MET A 7 -14.92 -5.46 5.32
N ASP A 8 -14.65 -6.63 5.90
CA ASP A 8 -14.70 -7.90 5.18
C ASP A 8 -16.15 -8.26 4.76
N LEU A 9 -17.11 -8.04 5.66
CA LEU A 9 -18.53 -8.33 5.42
C LEU A 9 -19.11 -7.56 4.23
N ILE A 10 -18.74 -6.28 4.10
CA ILE A 10 -19.22 -5.44 2.98
C ILE A 10 -18.36 -5.59 1.70
N GLY A 11 -17.36 -6.50 1.71
CA GLY A 11 -16.52 -6.77 0.55
C GLY A 11 -15.50 -5.66 0.21
N ALA A 12 -15.26 -4.72 1.13
CA ALA A 12 -14.36 -3.60 0.91
C ALA A 12 -12.92 -4.03 0.58
N THR A 13 -12.48 -5.13 1.20
CA THR A 13 -11.15 -5.71 0.97
C THR A 13 -10.99 -6.39 -0.39
N ASN A 14 -12.07 -6.55 -1.16
CA ASN A 14 -12.04 -7.09 -2.52
C ASN A 14 -12.01 -6.00 -3.60
N SER A 15 -12.11 -4.73 -3.20
CA SER A 15 -12.09 -3.62 -4.15
C SER A 15 -10.68 -3.39 -4.70
N ASP A 16 -10.60 -3.15 -6.00
CA ASP A 16 -9.38 -2.81 -6.73
C ASP A 16 -9.22 -1.29 -6.97
N ARG A 17 -10.15 -0.49 -6.45
CA ARG A 17 -10.18 0.97 -6.65
C ARG A 17 -10.19 1.72 -5.34
N TRP A 18 -9.25 2.66 -5.19
CA TRP A 18 -9.13 3.50 -4.01
C TRP A 18 -10.42 4.22 -3.61
N THR A 19 -11.10 4.81 -4.58
CA THR A 19 -12.36 5.54 -4.34
C THR A 19 -13.44 4.65 -3.72
N HIS A 20 -13.50 3.39 -4.14
CA HIS A 20 -14.42 2.40 -3.57
C HIS A 20 -14.03 2.06 -2.13
N VAL A 21 -12.73 1.84 -1.87
CA VAL A 21 -12.23 1.54 -0.52
C VAL A 21 -12.57 2.65 0.45
N VAL A 22 -12.36 3.92 0.08
CA VAL A 22 -12.73 5.07 0.94
C VAL A 22 -14.23 5.11 1.22
N GLY A 23 -15.07 4.88 0.21
CA GLY A 23 -16.51 4.79 0.38
C GLY A 23 -16.91 3.65 1.35
N PHE A 24 -16.30 2.49 1.20
CA PHE A 24 -16.50 1.36 2.09
C PHE A 24 -16.03 1.62 3.52
N MET A 25 -14.95 2.37 3.72
CA MET A 25 -14.49 2.76 5.06
C MET A 25 -15.55 3.60 5.80
N PHE A 26 -16.21 4.55 5.13
CA PHE A 26 -17.32 5.30 5.72
C PHE A 26 -18.50 4.41 6.07
N LEU A 27 -18.89 3.53 5.15
CA LEU A 27 -19.97 2.57 5.40
C LEU A 27 -19.60 1.63 6.56
N ALA A 28 -18.38 1.13 6.61
CA ALA A 28 -17.89 0.28 7.69
C ALA A 28 -17.90 1.01 9.03
N ALA A 29 -17.50 2.29 9.07
CA ALA A 29 -17.56 3.10 10.28
C ALA A 29 -19.00 3.25 10.78
N PHE A 30 -19.95 3.51 9.88
CA PHE A 30 -21.36 3.62 10.23
C PHE A 30 -21.93 2.30 10.74
N LEU A 31 -21.66 1.18 10.06
CA LEU A 31 -22.09 -0.14 10.52
C LEU A 31 -21.45 -0.53 11.86
N THR A 32 -20.15 -0.21 12.04
CA THR A 32 -19.44 -0.44 13.30
C THR A 32 -20.11 0.34 14.45
N PHE A 33 -20.58 1.56 14.20
CA PHE A 33 -21.35 2.34 15.16
C PHE A 33 -22.64 1.61 15.58
N ILE A 34 -23.40 1.08 14.63
CA ILE A 34 -24.64 0.32 14.90
C ILE A 34 -24.32 -0.95 15.70
N PHE A 35 -23.30 -1.72 15.30
CA PHE A 35 -22.93 -2.94 16.01
C PHE A 35 -22.40 -2.67 17.40
N ALA A 36 -21.61 -1.61 17.59
CA ALA A 36 -21.16 -1.20 18.93
C ALA A 36 -22.33 -0.83 19.84
N GLY A 37 -23.34 -0.16 19.28
CA GLY A 37 -24.61 0.14 19.98
C GLY A 37 -25.36 -1.13 20.41
N ALA A 38 -25.51 -2.09 19.49
CA ALA A 38 -26.17 -3.37 19.77
C ALA A 38 -25.41 -4.16 20.87
N ILE A 39 -24.09 -4.28 20.75
CA ILE A 39 -23.25 -5.01 21.72
C ILE A 39 -23.33 -4.34 23.10
N SER A 40 -23.20 -3.01 23.18
CA SER A 40 -23.29 -2.28 24.44
C SER A 40 -24.65 -2.43 25.11
N SER A 41 -25.72 -2.50 24.30
CA SER A 41 -27.08 -2.73 24.79
C SER A 41 -27.26 -4.14 25.38
N ILE A 42 -26.75 -5.15 24.69
CA ILE A 42 -26.81 -6.55 25.17
C ILE A 42 -26.04 -6.69 26.50
N ILE A 43 -24.82 -6.14 26.55
CA ILE A 43 -24.02 -6.18 27.79
C ILE A 43 -24.71 -5.39 28.91
N GLY A 44 -25.26 -4.21 28.58
CA GLY A 44 -26.00 -3.37 29.53
C GLY A 44 -27.20 -4.08 30.12
N LEU A 45 -28.00 -4.76 29.30
CA LEU A 45 -29.14 -5.56 29.75
C LEU A 45 -28.72 -6.70 30.67
N SER A 46 -27.73 -7.48 30.25
CA SER A 46 -27.22 -8.63 30.99
C SER A 46 -26.66 -8.20 32.37
N THR A 47 -25.87 -7.13 32.36
CA THR A 47 -25.27 -6.59 33.59
C THR A 47 -26.35 -6.06 34.52
N THR A 48 -27.33 -5.31 34.01
CA THR A 48 -28.46 -4.80 34.80
C THR A 48 -29.27 -5.92 35.45
N PHE A 49 -29.54 -7.01 34.69
CA PHE A 49 -30.24 -8.18 35.19
C PHE A 49 -29.47 -8.82 36.36
N ILE A 50 -28.17 -8.99 36.25
CA ILE A 50 -27.31 -9.55 37.29
C ILE A 50 -27.33 -8.66 38.53
N ILE A 51 -27.13 -7.35 38.35
CA ILE A 51 -27.12 -6.40 39.49
C ILE A 51 -28.48 -6.35 40.21
N ASN A 52 -29.56 -6.37 39.42
CA ASN A 52 -30.91 -6.34 40.00
C ASN A 52 -31.22 -7.61 40.82
N LYS A 53 -30.75 -8.77 40.32
CA LYS A 53 -30.85 -10.03 41.08
C LYS A 53 -30.05 -9.99 42.40
N LEU A 54 -28.83 -9.48 42.32
CA LEU A 54 -27.96 -9.36 43.51
C LEU A 54 -28.52 -8.38 44.56
N LYS A 55 -29.09 -7.26 44.11
CA LYS A 55 -29.68 -6.23 45.00
C LYS A 55 -31.17 -6.45 45.31
N LYS A 56 -31.69 -7.65 45.07
CA LYS A 56 -33.07 -8.07 45.38
C LYS A 56 -34.16 -7.10 44.87
N GLY A 57 -33.98 -6.63 43.62
CA GLY A 57 -34.98 -5.78 42.96
C GLY A 57 -35.06 -4.33 43.43
N LYS A 58 -34.07 -3.84 44.16
CA LYS A 58 -34.04 -2.47 44.73
C LYS A 58 -33.46 -1.40 43.79
N ILE A 59 -33.26 -1.74 42.51
CA ILE A 59 -32.64 -0.82 41.52
C ILE A 59 -33.65 -0.49 40.44
N ASP A 60 -33.65 0.77 40.03
CA ASP A 60 -34.29 1.17 38.80
C ASP A 60 -33.52 0.56 37.60
N SER A 61 -34.05 -0.56 37.08
CA SER A 61 -33.43 -1.33 36.04
C SER A 61 -33.26 -0.54 34.74
N VAL A 62 -34.16 0.37 34.42
CA VAL A 62 -34.10 1.18 33.18
C VAL A 62 -32.95 2.18 33.26
N SER A 63 -32.88 2.93 34.37
CA SER A 63 -31.79 3.90 34.57
C SER A 63 -30.42 3.22 34.64
N CYS A 64 -30.32 2.08 35.27
CA CYS A 64 -29.10 1.29 35.34
C CYS A 64 -28.64 0.81 33.96
N TYR A 65 -29.54 0.25 33.17
CA TYR A 65 -29.31 -0.18 31.79
C TYR A 65 -28.79 0.97 30.91
N ILE A 66 -29.50 2.11 30.94
CA ILE A 66 -29.12 3.27 30.12
C ILE A 66 -27.70 3.76 30.46
N LYS A 67 -27.38 3.88 31.72
CA LYS A 67 -26.06 4.33 32.20
C LYS A 67 -24.94 3.38 31.73
N ILE A 68 -25.15 2.08 31.91
CA ILE A 68 -24.14 1.08 31.50
C ILE A 68 -23.96 1.08 29.96
N SER A 69 -25.05 1.09 29.24
CA SER A 69 -24.99 1.07 27.75
C SER A 69 -24.35 2.33 27.21
N LEU A 70 -24.68 3.52 27.71
CA LEU A 70 -24.07 4.79 27.32
C LEU A 70 -22.57 4.86 27.66
N PHE A 71 -22.18 4.27 28.78
CA PHE A 71 -20.76 4.20 29.16
C PHE A 71 -19.96 3.24 28.29
N LEU A 72 -20.50 2.06 27.97
CA LEU A 72 -19.83 1.03 27.21
C LEU A 72 -19.76 1.34 25.72
N PHE A 73 -20.78 2.01 25.17
CA PHE A 73 -20.87 2.29 23.75
C PHE A 73 -19.63 3.01 23.19
N PRO A 74 -19.19 4.18 23.71
CA PRO A 74 -18.01 4.86 23.17
C PRO A 74 -16.73 4.03 23.34
N ILE A 75 -16.63 3.26 24.42
CA ILE A 75 -15.47 2.38 24.65
C ILE A 75 -15.40 1.31 23.59
N ILE A 76 -16.49 0.60 23.32
CA ILE A 76 -16.54 -0.46 22.31
C ILE A 76 -16.30 0.13 20.92
N PHE A 77 -16.91 1.27 20.61
CA PHE A 77 -16.75 1.94 19.33
C PHE A 77 -15.30 2.35 19.08
N ILE A 78 -14.68 3.06 20.03
CA ILE A 78 -13.29 3.51 19.92
C ILE A 78 -12.33 2.32 19.85
N LEU A 79 -12.47 1.33 20.73
CA LEU A 79 -11.62 0.14 20.70
C LEU A 79 -11.74 -0.63 19.38
N SER A 80 -12.89 -0.58 18.71
CA SER A 80 -13.07 -1.23 17.40
C SER A 80 -12.12 -0.68 16.33
N PHE A 81 -11.75 0.59 16.40
CA PHE A 81 -10.77 1.20 15.50
C PHE A 81 -9.33 0.96 15.97
N PHE A 82 -9.04 1.14 17.25
CA PHE A 82 -7.68 0.96 17.78
C PHE A 82 -7.19 -0.50 17.73
N THR A 83 -8.09 -1.46 17.80
CA THR A 83 -7.77 -2.89 17.66
C THR A 83 -7.87 -3.37 16.22
N SER A 84 -8.12 -2.49 15.27
CA SER A 84 -8.08 -2.83 13.86
C SER A 84 -6.66 -3.19 13.45
N ASN A 85 -6.46 -4.41 12.97
CA ASN A 85 -5.20 -4.85 12.37
C ASN A 85 -5.07 -4.41 10.91
N GLY A 86 -6.05 -3.69 10.40
CA GLY A 86 -6.10 -3.22 9.03
C GLY A 86 -5.23 -1.99 8.81
N LYS A 87 -3.93 -2.08 9.10
CA LYS A 87 -3.00 -1.11 8.56
C LYS A 87 -2.98 -1.28 7.05
N VAL A 88 -3.15 -0.18 6.36
CA VAL A 88 -2.78 -0.08 4.95
C VAL A 88 -1.27 -0.25 4.94
N GLU A 89 -0.79 -1.28 4.26
CA GLU A 89 0.63 -1.49 4.03
C GLU A 89 1.17 -0.38 3.12
N ASP A 90 2.48 -0.22 3.10
CA ASP A 90 3.12 0.71 2.18
C ASP A 90 2.72 0.39 0.72
N SER A 91 2.65 1.42 -0.10
CA SER A 91 2.31 1.24 -1.51
C SER A 91 3.41 0.46 -2.23
N VAL A 92 3.02 -0.58 -2.94
CA VAL A 92 3.90 -1.38 -3.78
C VAL A 92 3.64 -1.04 -5.24
N TRP A 93 4.69 -1.03 -6.05
CA TRP A 93 4.57 -0.83 -7.49
C TRP A 93 4.40 -2.18 -8.20
N GLU A 94 3.25 -2.40 -8.81
CA GLU A 94 2.94 -3.61 -9.57
C GLU A 94 2.95 -3.36 -11.06
N THR A 95 3.57 -4.27 -11.81
CA THR A 95 3.60 -4.21 -13.27
C THR A 95 2.19 -4.35 -13.85
N THR A 96 1.81 -3.43 -14.72
CA THR A 96 0.55 -3.52 -15.46
C THR A 96 0.66 -4.65 -16.48
N PRO A 97 -0.26 -5.63 -16.48
CA PRO A 97 -0.22 -6.74 -17.43
C PRO A 97 -0.15 -6.25 -18.88
N GLY A 98 0.79 -6.80 -19.66
CA GLY A 98 0.97 -6.46 -21.08
C GLY A 98 1.67 -5.12 -21.34
N SER A 99 2.19 -4.43 -20.31
CA SER A 99 2.92 -3.16 -20.49
C SER A 99 4.41 -3.34 -20.74
N GLU A 100 4.94 -4.56 -20.64
CA GLU A 100 6.36 -4.81 -20.75
C GLU A 100 6.85 -4.66 -22.21
N THR A 101 7.88 -3.84 -22.38
CA THR A 101 8.57 -3.66 -23.66
C THR A 101 10.04 -3.99 -23.48
N VAL A 102 10.49 -5.01 -24.17
CA VAL A 102 11.89 -5.42 -24.17
C VAL A 102 12.67 -4.49 -25.11
N LEU A 103 13.57 -3.70 -24.52
CA LEU A 103 14.45 -2.78 -25.26
C LEU A 103 15.74 -3.48 -25.67
N VAL A 104 16.29 -4.29 -24.77
CA VAL A 104 17.47 -5.10 -25.01
C VAL A 104 17.15 -6.53 -24.63
N PRO A 105 17.06 -7.46 -25.59
CA PRO A 105 16.87 -8.88 -25.30
C PRO A 105 18.16 -9.49 -24.71
N ASN A 106 18.00 -10.51 -23.87
CA ASN A 106 19.08 -11.18 -23.12
C ASN A 106 20.20 -11.77 -24.02
N ASP A 107 19.95 -11.96 -25.30
CA ASP A 107 20.90 -12.54 -26.27
C ASP A 107 21.74 -11.49 -27.04
N LYS A 108 21.42 -10.21 -26.86
CA LYS A 108 22.08 -9.10 -27.53
C LYS A 108 22.67 -8.10 -26.57
N LYS A 109 23.97 -7.81 -26.70
CA LYS A 109 24.64 -6.75 -25.99
C LYS A 109 24.46 -5.44 -26.75
N ILE A 110 23.75 -4.48 -26.19
CA ILE A 110 23.56 -3.15 -26.80
C ILE A 110 24.23 -2.13 -25.89
N LYS A 111 24.91 -1.13 -26.48
CA LYS A 111 25.45 0.01 -25.74
C LYS A 111 24.29 0.80 -25.15
N LEU A 112 24.20 0.81 -23.85
CA LEU A 112 23.30 1.66 -23.09
C LEU A 112 24.15 2.59 -22.26
N SER A 113 24.06 3.88 -22.50
CA SER A 113 24.74 4.89 -21.70
C SER A 113 23.78 5.47 -20.67
N ILE A 114 24.14 5.35 -19.39
CA ILE A 114 23.47 6.06 -18.32
C ILE A 114 24.08 7.44 -18.25
N ILE A 115 23.24 8.46 -18.44
CA ILE A 115 23.68 9.86 -18.45
C ILE A 115 23.54 10.45 -17.07
N GLU A 116 22.49 10.12 -16.36
CA GLU A 116 22.20 10.66 -15.04
C GLU A 116 21.43 9.64 -14.21
N LEU A 117 21.78 9.54 -12.92
CA LEU A 117 21.05 8.78 -11.91
C LEU A 117 20.72 9.77 -10.79
N LYS A 118 19.44 10.02 -10.55
CA LYS A 118 18.93 10.87 -9.47
C LYS A 118 17.94 10.09 -8.65
N ASP A 119 18.25 9.86 -7.38
CA ASP A 119 17.36 9.17 -6.42
C ASP A 119 16.77 7.86 -7.00
N ASP A 120 15.53 7.92 -7.46
CA ASP A 120 14.77 6.83 -8.04
C ASP A 120 14.64 6.90 -9.59
N LYS A 121 15.30 7.90 -10.22
CA LYS A 121 15.18 8.16 -11.66
C LYS A 121 16.50 7.96 -12.40
N ILE A 122 16.39 7.42 -13.58
CA ILE A 122 17.52 7.15 -14.46
C ILE A 122 17.27 7.74 -15.86
N VAL A 123 18.24 8.50 -16.35
CA VAL A 123 18.24 9.00 -17.72
C VAL A 123 19.16 8.12 -18.54
N VAL A 124 18.61 7.47 -19.55
CA VAL A 124 19.32 6.56 -20.44
C VAL A 124 19.33 7.06 -21.87
N GLN A 125 20.42 6.77 -22.57
CA GLN A 125 20.58 6.99 -23.99
C GLN A 125 20.81 5.65 -24.68
N PHE A 126 20.03 5.39 -25.73
CA PHE A 126 20.17 4.20 -26.55
C PHE A 126 20.95 4.56 -27.82
N GLY A 127 22.11 3.92 -27.99
CA GLY A 127 22.99 4.20 -29.14
C GLY A 127 23.77 5.51 -29.03
N ASP A 128 24.25 6.01 -30.17
CA ASP A 128 25.14 7.18 -30.22
C ASP A 128 24.40 8.50 -30.49
N SER A 129 23.08 8.47 -30.61
CA SER A 129 22.26 9.70 -30.83
C SER A 129 21.96 10.43 -29.56
N GLU A 130 22.35 11.70 -29.49
CA GLU A 130 22.02 12.58 -28.33
C GLU A 130 20.53 12.88 -28.20
N THR A 131 19.73 12.59 -29.21
CA THR A 131 18.28 12.85 -29.23
C THR A 131 17.47 11.75 -28.54
N ASP A 132 18.04 10.57 -28.33
CA ASP A 132 17.32 9.41 -27.80
C ASP A 132 17.50 9.24 -26.29
N LYS A 133 17.49 10.39 -25.58
CA LYS A 133 17.51 10.40 -24.11
C LYS A 133 16.11 10.24 -23.58
N LYS A 134 15.89 9.26 -22.67
CA LYS A 134 14.61 9.04 -21.99
C LYS A 134 14.82 8.84 -20.49
N GLU A 135 13.92 9.42 -19.70
CA GLU A 135 13.89 9.31 -18.25
C GLU A 135 12.93 8.20 -17.85
N TYR A 136 13.37 7.35 -16.93
CA TYR A 136 12.57 6.27 -16.33
C TYR A 136 12.77 6.25 -14.83
N TYR A 137 11.89 5.57 -14.11
CA TYR A 137 12.16 5.12 -12.75
C TYR A 137 13.00 3.86 -12.79
N LEU A 138 14.02 3.76 -11.92
CA LEU A 138 14.81 2.53 -11.82
C LEU A 138 13.99 1.45 -11.12
N ASP A 139 13.87 0.28 -11.76
CA ASP A 139 13.22 -0.85 -11.14
C ASP A 139 14.07 -1.38 -9.97
N PRO A 140 13.50 -1.57 -8.76
CA PRO A 140 14.23 -2.12 -7.61
C PRO A 140 14.85 -3.51 -7.88
N ASP A 141 14.26 -4.28 -8.80
CA ASP A 141 14.75 -5.61 -9.17
C ASP A 141 15.88 -5.58 -10.22
N SER A 142 16.39 -4.39 -10.57
CA SER A 142 17.50 -4.25 -11.48
C SER A 142 18.79 -4.80 -10.90
N LYS A 143 19.51 -5.58 -11.68
CA LYS A 143 20.84 -6.12 -11.33
C LYS A 143 21.92 -5.34 -12.06
N VAL A 144 22.39 -4.27 -11.42
CA VAL A 144 23.40 -3.38 -11.99
C VAL A 144 24.72 -3.59 -11.27
N GLU A 145 25.72 -4.16 -11.96
CA GLU A 145 27.10 -4.16 -11.49
C GLU A 145 27.76 -2.82 -11.88
N LYS A 146 28.12 -2.03 -10.89
CA LYS A 146 28.86 -0.78 -11.04
C LYS A 146 30.34 -1.11 -11.15
N THR A 147 30.99 -0.77 -12.25
CA THR A 147 32.44 -0.95 -12.39
C THR A 147 33.10 0.32 -12.87
N GLU A 148 34.20 0.71 -12.22
CA GLU A 148 35.02 1.86 -12.65
C GLU A 148 35.88 1.58 -13.88
N THR A 149 36.09 0.31 -14.22
CA THR A 149 37.14 -0.15 -15.14
C THR A 149 36.66 -0.88 -16.39
N VAL A 150 35.35 -0.87 -16.71
CA VAL A 150 34.87 -1.57 -17.90
C VAL A 150 35.12 -0.72 -19.15
N GLU A 151 35.93 -1.25 -20.07
CA GLU A 151 36.22 -0.61 -21.35
C GLU A 151 34.96 -0.45 -22.21
N GLU A 152 33.96 -1.35 -22.07
CA GLU A 152 32.63 -1.19 -22.70
C GLU A 152 31.50 -1.60 -21.74
N PRO A 153 30.54 -0.69 -21.43
CA PRO A 153 29.36 -1.06 -20.68
C PRO A 153 28.52 -2.06 -21.50
N SER A 154 28.18 -3.18 -20.88
CA SER A 154 27.40 -4.22 -21.55
C SER A 154 26.11 -4.49 -20.78
N VAL A 155 24.98 -4.05 -21.32
CA VAL A 155 23.66 -4.41 -20.81
C VAL A 155 23.22 -5.69 -21.51
N THR A 156 22.89 -6.70 -20.69
CA THR A 156 22.40 -7.98 -21.19
C THR A 156 20.89 -8.00 -21.36
N SER A 157 20.18 -7.23 -20.54
CA SER A 157 18.74 -7.08 -20.63
C SER A 157 18.31 -5.68 -20.20
N ALA A 158 17.36 -5.10 -20.92
CA ALA A 158 16.67 -3.87 -20.53
C ALA A 158 15.20 -3.98 -20.92
N VAL A 159 14.32 -3.90 -19.92
CA VAL A 159 12.87 -4.03 -20.09
C VAL A 159 12.20 -2.81 -19.46
N VAL A 160 11.36 -2.14 -20.22
CA VAL A 160 10.49 -1.08 -19.71
C VAL A 160 9.14 -1.68 -19.38
N SER A 161 8.65 -1.38 -18.19
CA SER A 161 7.30 -1.75 -17.74
C SER A 161 6.58 -0.55 -17.18
N GLU A 162 5.29 -0.43 -17.47
CA GLU A 162 4.42 0.49 -16.76
C GLU A 162 4.00 -0.15 -15.43
N LYS A 163 4.26 0.54 -14.32
CA LYS A 163 3.81 0.10 -13.00
C LYS A 163 2.82 1.06 -12.40
N LYS A 164 1.83 0.51 -11.72
CA LYS A 164 0.82 1.23 -10.94
C LYS A 164 1.11 1.05 -9.46
N SER A 165 0.89 2.10 -8.68
CA SER A 165 0.96 2.02 -7.23
C SER A 165 -0.25 1.27 -6.69
N VAL A 166 -0.02 0.23 -5.91
CA VAL A 166 -1.05 -0.59 -5.26
C VAL A 166 -0.81 -0.58 -3.77
N GLN A 167 -1.85 -0.28 -3.01
CA GLN A 167 -1.83 -0.43 -1.56
C GLN A 167 -2.53 -1.73 -1.18
N TYR A 168 -2.07 -2.35 -0.12
CA TYR A 168 -2.66 -3.58 0.40
C TYR A 168 -3.39 -3.30 1.70
N TYR A 169 -4.62 -3.77 1.75
CA TYR A 169 -5.42 -3.84 2.95
C TYR A 169 -5.70 -5.32 3.25
N ARG A 170 -5.16 -5.83 4.37
CA ARG A 170 -5.26 -7.25 4.75
C ARG A 170 -4.80 -8.24 3.66
N GLY A 171 -3.73 -7.92 2.94
CA GLY A 171 -3.19 -8.77 1.89
C GLY A 171 -3.97 -8.76 0.57
N LYS A 172 -5.00 -7.92 0.47
CA LYS A 172 -5.74 -7.69 -0.79
C LYS A 172 -5.42 -6.30 -1.32
N GLY A 173 -5.04 -6.24 -2.59
CA GLY A 173 -4.61 -5.01 -3.24
C GLY A 173 -5.76 -4.13 -3.71
N TYR A 174 -5.53 -2.83 -3.68
CA TYR A 174 -6.36 -1.84 -4.35
C TYR A 174 -5.49 -0.72 -4.93
N TYR A 175 -5.96 -0.07 -5.98
CA TYR A 175 -5.20 0.98 -6.63
C TYR A 175 -5.16 2.25 -5.80
N THR A 176 -3.96 2.88 -5.79
CA THR A 176 -3.80 4.23 -5.30
C THR A 176 -4.15 5.24 -6.40
N PRO A 177 -4.48 6.49 -6.06
CA PRO A 177 -4.71 7.54 -7.05
C PRO A 177 -3.45 8.02 -7.77
N ALA A 178 -2.30 7.44 -7.48
CA ALA A 178 -1.05 7.77 -8.15
C ALA A 178 -1.10 7.39 -9.64
N LYS A 179 -0.58 8.26 -10.50
CA LYS A 179 -0.48 7.96 -11.93
C LYS A 179 0.50 6.80 -12.14
N PRO A 180 0.22 5.90 -13.10
CA PRO A 180 1.17 4.90 -13.51
C PRO A 180 2.50 5.53 -13.92
N ARG A 181 3.59 4.81 -13.68
CA ARG A 181 4.96 5.27 -14.00
C ARG A 181 5.68 4.22 -14.82
N GLU A 182 6.56 4.68 -15.71
CA GLU A 182 7.44 3.80 -16.48
C GLU A 182 8.69 3.46 -15.65
N PHE A 183 8.92 2.18 -15.44
CA PHE A 183 10.10 1.64 -14.76
C PHE A 183 11.00 0.95 -15.76
N LEU A 184 12.31 1.14 -15.64
CA LEU A 184 13.31 0.46 -16.41
C LEU A 184 14.03 -0.57 -15.54
N LYS A 185 13.86 -1.85 -15.85
CA LYS A 185 14.63 -2.95 -15.29
C LYS A 185 15.85 -3.20 -16.16
N ILE A 186 17.03 -3.15 -15.55
CA ILE A 186 18.30 -3.33 -16.24
C ILE A 186 19.05 -4.49 -15.59
N ASP A 187 19.55 -5.41 -16.41
CA ASP A 187 20.52 -6.42 -15.99
C ASP A 187 21.81 -6.22 -16.79
N GLY A 188 22.94 -6.03 -16.12
CA GLY A 188 24.23 -5.88 -16.79
C GLY A 188 25.27 -5.06 -16.05
N LYS A 189 26.39 -4.78 -16.73
CA LYS A 189 27.49 -3.96 -16.21
C LYS A 189 27.41 -2.57 -16.80
N ILE A 190 27.39 -1.56 -15.96
CA ILE A 190 27.24 -0.17 -16.36
C ILE A 190 28.41 0.64 -15.83
N LYS A 191 29.03 1.43 -16.72
CA LYS A 191 29.98 2.45 -16.32
C LYS A 191 29.21 3.73 -16.01
N LEU A 192 29.22 4.14 -14.76
CA LEU A 192 28.64 5.41 -14.38
C LEU A 192 29.61 6.54 -14.72
N LYS A 193 29.15 7.53 -15.47
CA LYS A 193 29.89 8.77 -15.66
C LYS A 193 30.03 9.50 -14.32
N ASP A 194 31.07 10.32 -14.17
CA ASP A 194 31.52 11.01 -12.95
C ASP A 194 30.48 11.76 -12.09
N SER A 195 29.22 11.78 -12.48
CA SER A 195 28.11 12.34 -11.70
C SER A 195 27.80 11.60 -10.39
N GLU A 196 28.27 10.37 -10.21
CA GLU A 196 28.10 9.62 -8.96
C GLU A 196 28.98 10.09 -7.80
N LYS A 197 30.03 10.86 -8.04
CA LYS A 197 30.87 11.41 -6.96
C LYS A 197 30.11 12.35 -6.02
N ILE A 198 28.96 12.85 -6.45
CA ILE A 198 28.16 13.82 -5.69
C ILE A 198 27.18 13.12 -4.72
N LEU A 199 26.77 11.89 -4.99
CA LEU A 199 25.76 11.17 -4.19
C LEU A 199 26.31 10.38 -3.00
N ASN A 200 27.62 10.10 -2.98
CA ASN A 200 28.25 9.34 -1.88
C ASN A 200 28.91 10.23 -0.80
N ASN A 201 28.71 11.52 -0.83
CA ASN A 201 29.33 12.47 0.11
C ASN A 201 28.31 13.21 1.01
N ASN A 202 27.11 12.64 1.25
CA ASN A 202 26.19 13.15 2.29
C ASN A 202 25.82 12.06 3.27
#